data_a9455ae0ab557a9ba612e479640a6c68
#
_entry.id   a9455ae0ab557a9ba612e479640a6c68
#
_cell.length_a   1.000
_cell.length_b   1.000
_cell.length_c   1.000
_cell.angle_alpha   90.00
_cell.angle_beta   90.00
_cell.angle_gamma   90.00
#
_symmetry.space_group_name_H-M   'P 1'
#
loop_
_entity.id
_entity.type
_entity.pdbx_description
1 polymer ?
#
loop_
_entity_poly.entity_id
_entity_poly.type
_entity_poly.pdbx_seq_one_letter_code
_entity_poly.pdbx_strand_id
1 'polypeptide(L)'
;MNVGIYPDDTVAQILTFGFVENRKNVGVYGITDAGKSYFLSACCVEACKNNFRCKFVDYCDLLDELLILSSTDLTKYRKRVKYYSRIQLLFIDDFAISKYPEDGIKILYHLIKSRTDLGTSTMFCSQYAPDEWGKQLSEDGTCYGKLDGIRRRLTNGYTVLIEKSNV
;
A
#
# COMPACT_ATOMS: atom_id res chain seq x y z
N MET A 1 -22.05 7.15 6.39
CA MET A 1 -20.69 6.63 6.62
C MET A 1 -19.90 7.74 7.29
N ASN A 2 -19.69 7.64 8.60
CA ASN A 2 -18.87 8.64 9.29
C ASN A 2 -17.42 8.21 9.14
N VAL A 3 -16.70 8.90 8.30
CA VAL A 3 -15.25 8.82 8.23
C VAL A 3 -14.75 9.60 9.43
N GLY A 4 -14.30 8.90 10.46
CA GLY A 4 -13.60 9.50 11.60
C GLY A 4 -12.24 9.95 11.13
N ILE A 5 -12.14 11.22 10.81
CA ILE A 5 -10.92 11.82 10.28
C ILE A 5 -10.12 12.38 11.45
N TYR A 6 -8.93 11.92 11.65
CA TYR A 6 -7.96 12.46 12.59
C TYR A 6 -6.79 13.09 11.87
N PRO A 7 -6.51 14.34 12.14
CA PRO A 7 -7.40 15.50 12.28
C PRO A 7 -7.94 15.90 10.89
N ASP A 8 -8.99 16.72 10.84
CA ASP A 8 -9.62 17.20 9.59
C ASP A 8 -8.59 17.72 8.58
N ASP A 9 -7.53 18.35 9.05
CA ASP A 9 -6.43 18.87 8.24
C ASP A 9 -5.67 17.79 7.46
N THR A 10 -5.58 16.56 7.97
CA THR A 10 -4.79 15.49 7.33
C THR A 10 -5.44 15.03 6.04
N VAL A 11 -6.76 14.85 6.01
CA VAL A 11 -7.47 14.47 4.77
C VAL A 11 -7.43 15.60 3.76
N ALA A 12 -7.63 16.84 4.19
CA ALA A 12 -7.50 18.00 3.32
C ALA A 12 -6.10 18.06 2.69
N GLN A 13 -5.04 17.81 3.45
CA GLN A 13 -3.67 17.74 2.95
C GLN A 13 -3.48 16.58 1.97
N ILE A 14 -4.02 15.39 2.25
CA ILE A 14 -3.93 14.23 1.36
C ILE A 14 -4.60 14.53 0.02
N LEU A 15 -5.76 15.17 0.02
CA LEU A 15 -6.51 15.51 -1.19
C LEU A 15 -5.85 16.62 -2.03
N THR A 16 -4.85 17.31 -1.52
CA THR A 16 -3.99 18.18 -2.33
C THR A 16 -2.95 17.39 -3.14
N PHE A 17 -2.74 16.12 -2.81
CA PHE A 17 -1.69 15.25 -3.36
C PHE A 17 -0.26 15.81 -3.20
N GLY A 18 -0.05 16.74 -2.31
CA GLY A 18 1.28 17.25 -1.97
C GLY A 18 2.23 16.17 -1.44
N PHE A 19 1.68 15.11 -0.85
CA PHE A 19 2.47 13.96 -0.40
C PHE A 19 3.21 13.25 -1.56
N VAL A 20 2.65 13.28 -2.76
CA VAL A 20 3.29 12.69 -3.96
C VAL A 20 4.53 13.50 -4.33
N GLU A 21 4.44 14.82 -4.34
CA GLU A 21 5.58 15.72 -4.60
C GLU A 21 6.66 15.58 -3.52
N ASN A 22 6.23 15.40 -2.28
CA ASN A 22 7.12 15.21 -1.13
C ASN A 22 7.63 13.77 -0.98
N ARG A 23 7.32 12.87 -1.91
CA ARG A 23 7.74 11.47 -1.90
C ARG A 23 7.34 10.73 -0.63
N LYS A 24 6.14 11.00 -0.13
CA LYS A 24 5.57 10.39 1.06
C LYS A 24 4.50 9.37 0.70
N ASN A 25 4.21 8.48 1.63
CA ASN A 25 3.16 7.48 1.50
C ASN A 25 1.97 7.83 2.41
N VAL A 26 0.85 7.16 2.19
CA VAL A 26 -0.35 7.31 3.02
C VAL A 26 -0.87 5.93 3.41
N GLY A 27 -0.97 5.67 4.69
CA GLY A 27 -1.62 4.48 5.24
C GLY A 27 -3.00 4.80 5.80
N VAL A 28 -3.99 4.04 5.37
CA VAL A 28 -5.39 4.13 5.83
C VAL A 28 -5.70 2.89 6.67
N TYR A 29 -6.02 3.09 7.94
CA TYR A 29 -6.24 1.99 8.88
C TYR A 29 -7.66 2.03 9.45
N GLY A 30 -8.13 0.88 9.82
CA GLY A 30 -9.44 0.71 10.45
C GLY A 30 -9.87 -0.75 10.42
N ILE A 31 -10.86 -1.07 11.23
CA ILE A 31 -11.43 -2.43 11.26
C ILE A 31 -12.10 -2.80 9.94
N THR A 32 -12.41 -4.09 9.78
CA THR A 32 -13.18 -4.59 8.65
C THR A 32 -14.51 -3.83 8.53
N ASP A 33 -14.93 -3.56 7.31
CA ASP A 33 -16.16 -2.82 6.98
C ASP A 33 -16.24 -1.36 7.51
N ALA A 34 -15.11 -0.76 7.85
CA ALA A 34 -15.05 0.65 8.24
C ALA A 34 -15.12 1.64 7.05
N GLY A 35 -15.07 1.14 5.81
CA GLY A 35 -15.11 1.97 4.60
C GLY A 35 -13.73 2.35 4.04
N LYS A 36 -12.68 1.64 4.44
CA LYS A 36 -11.30 1.89 3.96
C LYS A 36 -11.17 1.78 2.44
N SER A 37 -11.67 0.69 1.86
CA SER A 37 -11.60 0.44 0.41
C SER A 37 -12.37 1.49 -0.38
N TYR A 38 -13.51 1.94 0.13
CA TYR A 38 -14.28 3.03 -0.46
C TYR A 38 -13.49 4.33 -0.47
N PHE A 39 -12.91 4.68 0.68
CA PHE A 39 -12.07 5.89 0.81
C PHE A 39 -10.87 5.83 -0.14
N LEU A 40 -10.17 4.69 -0.18
CA LEU A 40 -9.03 4.48 -1.05
C LEU A 40 -9.40 4.63 -2.54
N SER A 41 -10.52 4.04 -2.94
CA SER A 41 -11.06 4.15 -4.31
C SER A 41 -11.42 5.59 -4.66
N ALA A 42 -12.05 6.32 -3.76
CA ALA A 42 -12.40 7.73 -3.96
C ALA A 42 -11.14 8.59 -4.15
N CYS A 43 -10.10 8.35 -3.34
CA CYS A 43 -8.81 9.02 -3.52
C CYS A 43 -8.15 8.71 -4.87
N CYS A 44 -8.26 7.46 -5.33
CA CYS A 44 -7.75 7.05 -6.64
C CYS A 44 -8.46 7.80 -7.78
N VAL A 45 -9.77 7.88 -7.74
CA VAL A 45 -10.57 8.64 -8.72
C VAL A 45 -10.17 10.11 -8.73
N GLU A 46 -10.03 10.70 -7.55
CA GLU A 46 -9.65 12.12 -7.43
C GLU A 46 -8.22 12.37 -7.93
N ALA A 47 -7.29 11.46 -7.65
CA ALA A 47 -5.93 11.54 -8.18
C ALA A 47 -5.91 11.47 -9.72
N CYS A 48 -6.71 10.60 -10.31
CA CYS A 48 -6.86 10.50 -11.77
C CYS A 48 -7.40 11.81 -12.38
N LYS A 49 -8.38 12.46 -11.73
CA LYS A 49 -8.90 13.77 -12.14
C LYS A 49 -7.83 14.86 -12.10
N ASN A 50 -6.87 14.74 -11.20
CA ASN A 50 -5.72 15.64 -11.09
C ASN A 50 -4.53 15.22 -11.97
N ASN A 51 -4.76 14.34 -12.95
CA ASN A 51 -3.78 13.89 -13.94
C ASN A 51 -2.59 13.09 -13.39
N PHE A 52 -2.70 12.53 -12.20
CA PHE A 52 -1.70 11.58 -11.71
C PHE A 52 -1.83 10.24 -12.45
N ARG A 53 -0.70 9.62 -12.75
CA ARG A 53 -0.66 8.24 -13.25
C ARG A 53 -0.86 7.29 -12.08
N CYS A 54 -2.06 6.72 -12.00
CA CYS A 54 -2.49 5.87 -10.90
C CYS A 54 -2.68 4.42 -11.32
N LYS A 55 -2.52 3.52 -10.38
CA LYS A 55 -2.96 2.13 -10.49
C LYS A 55 -3.56 1.71 -9.15
N PHE A 56 -4.74 1.11 -9.18
CA PHE A 56 -5.39 0.49 -8.03
C PHE A 56 -5.25 -1.02 -8.13
N VAL A 57 -4.74 -1.66 -7.08
CA VAL A 57 -4.55 -3.11 -7.01
C VAL A 57 -5.02 -3.64 -5.65
N ASP A 58 -5.50 -4.88 -5.66
CA ASP A 58 -5.64 -5.66 -4.44
C ASP A 58 -4.29 -6.25 -4.04
N TYR A 59 -4.01 -6.32 -2.74
CA TYR A 59 -2.76 -6.83 -2.20
C TYR A 59 -2.46 -8.27 -2.62
N CYS A 60 -3.46 -9.15 -2.50
CA CYS A 60 -3.28 -10.56 -2.86
C CYS A 60 -3.11 -10.72 -4.37
N ASP A 61 -3.91 -10.04 -5.18
CA ASP A 61 -3.79 -10.09 -6.64
C ASP A 61 -2.41 -9.64 -7.10
N LEU A 62 -1.88 -8.58 -6.51
CA LEU A 62 -0.54 -8.06 -6.81
C LEU A 62 0.56 -9.09 -6.50
N LEU A 63 0.54 -9.66 -5.29
CA LEU A 63 1.57 -10.62 -4.88
C LEU A 63 1.44 -11.95 -5.61
N ASP A 64 0.24 -12.45 -5.81
CA ASP A 64 -0.01 -13.70 -6.54
C ASP A 64 0.46 -13.58 -8.00
N GLU A 65 0.16 -12.48 -8.67
CA GLU A 65 0.67 -12.22 -10.03
C GLU A 65 2.19 -12.27 -10.07
N LEU A 66 2.85 -11.52 -9.20
CA LEU A 66 4.30 -11.43 -9.20
C LEU A 66 4.98 -12.74 -8.79
N LEU A 67 4.41 -13.48 -7.83
CA LEU A 67 4.91 -14.80 -7.45
C LEU A 67 4.84 -15.79 -8.60
N ILE A 68 3.70 -15.88 -9.28
CA ILE A 68 3.51 -16.76 -10.42
C ILE A 68 4.51 -16.41 -11.52
N LEU A 69 4.63 -15.14 -11.88
CA LEU A 69 5.56 -14.70 -12.92
C LEU A 69 7.02 -14.94 -12.54
N SER A 70 7.40 -14.80 -11.28
CA SER A 70 8.77 -15.02 -10.82
C SER A 70 9.25 -16.45 -11.06
N SER A 71 8.34 -17.42 -11.08
CA SER A 71 8.63 -18.85 -11.31
C SER A 71 8.33 -19.35 -12.73
N THR A 72 7.54 -18.61 -13.51
CA THR A 72 7.08 -19.07 -14.84
C THR A 72 7.62 -18.25 -16.01
N ASP A 73 7.80 -16.95 -15.85
CA ASP A 73 8.27 -16.02 -16.90
C ASP A 73 9.04 -14.85 -16.31
N LEU A 74 10.34 -15.03 -16.14
CA LEU A 74 11.19 -14.04 -15.51
C LEU A 74 11.25 -12.70 -16.28
N THR A 75 11.18 -12.74 -17.60
CA THR A 75 11.16 -11.52 -18.43
C THR A 75 9.91 -10.71 -18.18
N LYS A 76 8.76 -11.38 -18.13
CA LYS A 76 7.47 -10.75 -17.84
C LYS A 76 7.40 -10.24 -16.39
N TYR A 77 7.93 -11.03 -15.44
CA TYR A 77 8.08 -10.63 -14.06
C TYR A 77 8.82 -9.29 -13.93
N ARG A 78 10.01 -9.18 -14.54
CA ARG A 78 10.81 -7.94 -14.49
C ARG A 78 10.08 -6.74 -15.09
N LYS A 79 9.34 -6.94 -16.20
CA LYS A 79 8.51 -5.88 -16.80
C LYS A 79 7.39 -5.42 -15.86
N ARG A 80 6.72 -6.36 -15.19
CA ARG A 80 5.63 -6.03 -14.24
C ARG A 80 6.15 -5.33 -12.99
N VAL A 81 7.25 -5.79 -12.41
CA VAL A 81 7.88 -5.09 -11.27
C VAL A 81 8.29 -3.67 -11.67
N LYS A 82 8.90 -3.50 -12.83
CA LYS A 82 9.28 -2.19 -13.35
C LYS A 82 8.06 -1.28 -13.56
N TYR A 83 6.96 -1.83 -14.09
CA TYR A 83 5.70 -1.11 -14.25
C TYR A 83 5.16 -0.62 -12.90
N TYR A 84 4.97 -1.52 -11.93
CA TYR A 84 4.48 -1.15 -10.60
C TYR A 84 5.42 -0.20 -9.84
N SER A 85 6.73 -0.32 -10.06
CA SER A 85 7.71 0.58 -9.43
C SER A 85 7.62 2.01 -9.95
N ARG A 86 7.24 2.21 -11.21
CA ARG A 86 7.23 3.51 -11.89
C ARG A 86 5.88 4.21 -11.88
N ILE A 87 4.81 3.55 -11.50
CA ILE A 87 3.51 4.19 -11.33
C ILE A 87 3.65 5.31 -10.29
N GLN A 88 3.25 6.52 -10.66
CA GLN A 88 3.42 7.71 -9.83
C GLN A 88 2.73 7.57 -8.47
N LEU A 89 1.50 7.04 -8.47
CA LEU A 89 0.72 6.77 -7.27
C LEU A 89 0.07 5.38 -7.37
N LEU A 90 0.56 4.46 -6.56
CA LEU A 90 0.04 3.09 -6.46
C LEU A 90 -0.90 3.00 -5.25
N PHE A 91 -2.14 2.56 -5.51
CA PHE A 91 -3.12 2.27 -4.48
C PHE A 91 -3.17 0.77 -4.23
N ILE A 92 -2.96 0.35 -2.98
CA ILE A 92 -3.00 -1.07 -2.58
C ILE A 92 -4.12 -1.27 -1.58
N ASP A 93 -5.14 -2.02 -1.98
CA ASP A 93 -6.25 -2.40 -1.12
C ASP A 93 -5.92 -3.64 -0.29
N ASP A 94 -6.49 -3.74 0.91
CA ASP A 94 -6.37 -4.89 1.83
C ASP A 94 -4.92 -5.32 2.12
N PHE A 95 -4.02 -4.35 2.31
CA PHE A 95 -2.62 -4.62 2.63
C PHE A 95 -2.49 -5.49 3.89
N ALA A 96 -1.65 -6.52 3.81
CA ALA A 96 -1.37 -7.49 4.88
C ALA A 96 -2.56 -8.40 5.25
N ILE A 97 -3.58 -8.53 4.41
CA ILE A 97 -4.73 -9.40 4.68
C ILE A 97 -4.39 -10.89 4.67
N SER A 98 -3.34 -11.28 3.97
CA SER A 98 -2.88 -12.66 3.85
C SER A 98 -1.38 -12.78 4.09
N LYS A 99 -0.98 -13.92 4.61
CA LYS A 99 0.42 -14.28 4.81
C LYS A 99 1.02 -14.84 3.53
N TYR A 100 2.30 -14.58 3.34
CA TYR A 100 3.06 -15.11 2.20
C TYR A 100 4.34 -15.80 2.66
N PRO A 101 4.83 -16.80 1.89
CA PRO A 101 6.13 -17.41 2.12
C PRO A 101 7.26 -16.41 1.86
N GLU A 102 8.47 -16.80 2.20
CA GLU A 102 9.67 -15.95 2.08
C GLU A 102 9.82 -15.29 0.71
N ASP A 103 9.55 -16.01 -0.37
CA ASP A 103 9.65 -15.47 -1.74
C ASP A 103 8.65 -14.33 -1.98
N GLY A 104 7.44 -14.42 -1.45
CA GLY A 104 6.47 -13.33 -1.53
C GLY A 104 6.93 -12.09 -0.76
N ILE A 105 7.52 -12.27 0.41
CA ILE A 105 8.07 -11.17 1.21
C ILE A 105 9.25 -10.50 0.50
N LYS A 106 10.13 -11.28 -0.13
CA LYS A 106 11.23 -10.75 -0.95
C LYS A 106 10.72 -9.89 -2.10
N ILE A 107 9.71 -10.36 -2.81
CA ILE A 107 9.07 -9.63 -3.92
C ILE A 107 8.48 -8.31 -3.43
N LEU A 108 7.70 -8.36 -2.35
CA LEU A 108 7.10 -7.16 -1.74
C LEU A 108 8.18 -6.16 -1.31
N TYR A 109 9.21 -6.64 -0.63
CA TYR A 109 10.33 -5.79 -0.21
C TYR A 109 11.01 -5.11 -1.40
N HIS A 110 11.33 -5.83 -2.46
CA HIS A 110 11.95 -5.27 -3.65
C HIS A 110 11.06 -4.24 -4.33
N LEU A 111 9.76 -4.49 -4.42
CA LEU A 111 8.82 -3.54 -4.99
C LEU A 111 8.77 -2.24 -4.18
N ILE A 112 8.58 -2.33 -2.87
CA ILE A 112 8.47 -1.16 -1.99
C ILE A 112 9.80 -0.39 -1.95
N LYS A 113 10.93 -1.10 -1.90
CA LYS A 113 12.25 -0.48 -1.98
C LYS A 113 12.43 0.28 -3.30
N SER A 114 12.13 -0.35 -4.42
CA SER A 114 12.24 0.27 -5.75
C SER A 114 11.38 1.52 -5.89
N ARG A 115 10.14 1.48 -5.37
CA ARG A 115 9.26 2.65 -5.36
C ARG A 115 9.83 3.78 -4.51
N THR A 116 10.38 3.47 -3.35
CA THR A 116 11.04 4.45 -2.48
C THR A 116 12.25 5.08 -3.17
N ASP A 117 13.11 4.27 -3.78
CA ASP A 117 14.30 4.74 -4.48
C ASP A 117 13.96 5.63 -5.69
N LEU A 118 12.87 5.33 -6.39
CA LEU A 118 12.36 6.14 -7.52
C LEU A 118 11.57 7.37 -7.06
N GLY A 119 11.24 7.48 -5.79
CA GLY A 119 10.46 8.59 -5.26
C GLY A 119 8.99 8.58 -5.66
N THR A 120 8.43 7.43 -6.01
CA THR A 120 6.99 7.25 -6.24
C THR A 120 6.26 7.00 -4.93
N SER A 121 4.98 7.38 -4.87
CA SER A 121 4.18 7.29 -3.64
C SER A 121 3.20 6.12 -3.67
N THR A 122 2.97 5.54 -2.50
CA THR A 122 2.02 4.45 -2.29
C THR A 122 0.97 4.89 -1.28
N MET A 123 -0.29 4.70 -1.63
CA MET A 123 -1.41 4.85 -0.71
C MET A 123 -2.05 3.48 -0.53
N PHE A 124 -2.23 3.04 0.70
CA PHE A 124 -2.72 1.70 1.00
C PHE A 124 -3.70 1.71 2.15
N CYS A 125 -4.55 0.71 2.23
CA CYS A 125 -5.38 0.48 3.40
C CYS A 125 -5.10 -0.88 4.02
N SER A 126 -5.20 -0.95 5.34
CA SER A 126 -4.99 -2.17 6.13
C SER A 126 -5.88 -2.20 7.36
N GLN A 127 -6.36 -3.40 7.72
CA GLN A 127 -7.02 -3.61 9.00
C GLN A 127 -6.02 -3.85 10.14
N TYR A 128 -4.73 -4.00 9.82
CA TYR A 128 -3.67 -4.24 10.80
C TYR A 128 -2.77 -3.02 10.93
N ALA A 129 -2.44 -2.67 12.17
CA ALA A 129 -1.46 -1.64 12.46
C ALA A 129 -0.04 -2.09 12.03
N PRO A 130 0.88 -1.16 11.71
CA PRO A 130 2.21 -1.52 11.23
C PRO A 130 3.03 -2.44 12.14
N ASP A 131 2.83 -2.36 13.46
CA ASP A 131 3.49 -3.24 14.43
C ASP A 131 2.99 -4.69 14.39
N GLU A 132 1.82 -4.93 13.81
CA GLU A 132 1.27 -6.28 13.61
C GLU A 132 1.75 -6.92 12.30
N TRP A 133 2.32 -6.17 11.37
CA TRP A 133 2.67 -6.67 10.03
C TRP A 133 3.69 -7.80 10.04
N GLY A 134 4.58 -7.85 11.01
CA GLY A 134 5.52 -8.96 11.16
C GLY A 134 4.84 -10.32 11.24
N LYS A 135 3.70 -10.38 11.93
CA LYS A 135 2.89 -11.60 12.07
C LYS A 135 1.91 -11.81 10.91
N GLN A 136 1.46 -10.74 10.28
CA GLN A 136 0.41 -10.78 9.27
C GLN A 136 0.96 -10.99 7.85
N LEU A 137 2.21 -10.62 7.59
CA LEU A 137 2.82 -10.74 6.26
C LEU A 137 3.51 -12.07 6.02
N SER A 138 4.15 -12.65 7.03
CA SER A 138 5.01 -13.83 6.90
C SER A 138 4.37 -15.08 7.47
N GLU A 139 4.45 -16.20 6.73
CA GLU A 139 3.95 -17.50 7.18
C GLU A 139 4.81 -18.09 8.32
N ASP A 140 6.12 -17.93 8.27
CA ASP A 140 7.08 -18.59 9.14
C ASP A 140 7.82 -17.65 10.10
N GLY A 141 7.51 -16.34 10.06
CA GLY A 141 8.15 -15.34 10.91
C GLY A 141 9.61 -15.04 10.56
N THR A 142 10.08 -15.55 9.43
CA THR A 142 11.42 -15.25 8.90
C THR A 142 11.47 -13.89 8.19
N CYS A 143 12.59 -13.49 7.62
CA CYS A 143 12.73 -12.24 6.88
C CYS A 143 12.57 -10.95 7.72
N TYR A 144 12.93 -10.97 8.98
CA TYR A 144 12.73 -9.84 9.90
C TYR A 144 13.24 -8.50 9.36
N GLY A 145 14.44 -8.48 8.77
CA GLY A 145 15.02 -7.28 8.19
C GLY A 145 14.22 -6.73 7.00
N LYS A 146 13.66 -7.60 6.17
CA LYS A 146 12.81 -7.21 5.03
C LYS A 146 11.45 -6.69 5.50
N LEU A 147 10.85 -7.34 6.47
CA LEU A 147 9.58 -6.91 7.08
C LEU A 147 9.72 -5.53 7.72
N ASP A 148 10.78 -5.30 8.47
CA ASP A 148 11.10 -3.98 9.04
C ASP A 148 11.37 -2.94 7.95
N GLY A 149 12.07 -3.32 6.89
CA GLY A 149 12.33 -2.47 5.74
C GLY A 149 11.05 -2.06 5.00
N ILE A 150 10.08 -2.97 4.85
CA ILE A 150 8.75 -2.68 4.29
C ILE A 150 8.03 -1.69 5.19
N ARG A 151 7.95 -1.99 6.49
CA ARG A 151 7.27 -1.15 7.48
C ARG A 151 7.81 0.28 7.48
N ARG A 152 9.11 0.45 7.61
CA ARG A 152 9.74 1.78 7.66
C ARG A 152 9.46 2.61 6.41
N ARG A 153 9.45 2.00 5.23
CA ARG A 153 9.21 2.70 3.98
C ARG A 153 7.74 3.08 3.81
N LEU A 154 6.83 2.14 4.02
CA LEU A 154 5.39 2.40 3.85
C LEU A 154 4.84 3.38 4.88
N THR A 155 5.39 3.40 6.08
CA THR A 155 4.94 4.32 7.15
C THR A 155 5.60 5.70 7.09
N ASN A 156 6.48 5.93 6.12
CA ASN A 156 7.07 7.26 5.92
C ASN A 156 6.07 8.19 5.23
N GLY A 157 5.20 8.80 6.00
CA GLY A 157 4.19 9.73 5.49
C GLY A 157 3.02 9.93 6.44
N TYR A 158 1.82 9.89 5.90
CA TYR A 158 0.59 10.22 6.61
C TYR A 158 -0.20 8.99 7.01
N THR A 159 -0.91 9.10 8.12
CA THR A 159 -1.82 8.07 8.63
C THR A 159 -3.23 8.60 8.69
N VAL A 160 -4.18 7.84 8.17
CA VAL A 160 -5.63 8.09 8.28
C VAL A 160 -6.25 6.94 9.04
N LEU A 161 -7.01 7.25 10.09
CA LEU A 161 -7.78 6.27 10.84
C LEU A 161 -9.25 6.41 10.45
N ILE A 162 -9.86 5.30 10.07
CA ILE A 162 -11.29 5.23 9.79
C ILE A 162 -11.95 4.41 10.89
N GLU A 163 -12.83 5.05 11.66
CA GLU A 163 -13.60 4.40 12.70
C GLU A 163 -15.00 4.05 12.20
N LYS A 164 -15.51 2.91 12.66
CA LYS A 164 -16.90 2.55 12.38
C LYS A 164 -17.79 3.42 13.24
N SER A 165 -18.73 4.14 12.63
CA SER A 165 -19.69 4.92 13.37
C SER A 165 -20.59 3.98 14.20
N ASN A 166 -20.59 4.19 15.51
CA ASN A 166 -21.58 3.58 16.38
C ASN A 166 -22.92 4.30 16.17
N VAL A 167 -23.74 3.73 15.31
CA VAL A 167 -25.15 4.14 15.18
C VAL A 167 -26.00 3.13 15.92
#